data_561e15651b2746b42110ad683da059dc
#
_entry.id   561e15651b2746b42110ad683da059dc
#
_cell.length_a   1.000
_cell.length_b   1.000
_cell.length_c   1.000
_cell.angle_alpha   90.00
_cell.angle_beta   90.00
_cell.angle_gamma   90.00
#
_symmetry.space_group_name_H-M   'P 1'
#
loop_
_entity.id
_entity.type
_entity.pdbx_description
1 polymer ?
#
loop_
_entity_poly.entity_id
_entity_poly.type
_entity_poly.pdbx_seq_one_letter_code
_entity_poly.pdbx_strand_id
1 'polypeptide(L)'
;MDSHITQDLERARSLIRDVPDYPSAGVLFRDLTPMIADAKALRAVVDALGQIAPEATHFAGLEARGFIFASAMAARLERGCILLRKPNKLPREKYSISYQLEYGSDSIEIHKDALTAEDKVLIVDDVLATGGTLTAAIELLALTKAECLGSAVVAEIDFLEGRNRIANRFPHHKVSTLFHL
;
A
#
# COMPACT_ATOMS: atom_id res chain seq x y z
N MET A 1 14.06 -19.22 -3.92
CA MET A 1 13.00 -18.50 -4.68
C MET A 1 12.94 -19.17 -6.05
N ASP A 2 11.75 -19.57 -6.49
CA ASP A 2 11.58 -20.35 -7.72
C ASP A 2 11.99 -19.47 -8.92
N SER A 3 12.78 -19.98 -9.88
CA SER A 3 13.30 -19.22 -11.03
C SER A 3 12.19 -18.57 -11.87
N HIS A 4 11.01 -19.16 -11.89
CA HIS A 4 9.84 -18.62 -12.58
C HIS A 4 9.26 -17.38 -11.89
N ILE A 5 9.26 -17.33 -10.55
CA ILE A 5 8.77 -16.17 -9.79
C ILE A 5 9.69 -14.96 -10.04
N THR A 6 10.98 -15.17 -10.08
CA THR A 6 11.95 -14.10 -10.36
C THR A 6 11.74 -13.51 -11.76
N GLN A 7 11.56 -14.35 -12.78
CA GLN A 7 11.33 -13.91 -14.15
C GLN A 7 10.00 -13.13 -14.30
N ASP A 8 8.92 -13.59 -13.64
CA ASP A 8 7.63 -12.90 -13.69
C ASP A 8 7.67 -11.57 -12.93
N LEU A 9 8.47 -11.43 -11.87
CA LEU A 9 8.71 -10.14 -11.18
C LEU A 9 9.56 -9.19 -12.03
N GLU A 10 10.58 -9.67 -12.74
CA GLU A 10 11.32 -8.84 -13.70
C GLU A 10 10.42 -8.33 -14.83
N ARG A 11 9.53 -9.19 -15.34
CA ARG A 11 8.48 -8.79 -16.27
C ARG A 11 7.59 -7.72 -15.67
N ALA A 12 7.11 -7.90 -14.43
CA ALA A 12 6.27 -6.92 -13.74
C ALA A 12 6.96 -5.55 -13.66
N ARG A 13 8.24 -5.53 -13.28
CA ARG A 13 9.05 -4.30 -13.24
C ARG A 13 9.14 -3.63 -14.60
N SER A 14 9.39 -4.39 -15.67
CA SER A 14 9.54 -3.86 -17.03
C SER A 14 8.26 -3.24 -17.61
N LEU A 15 7.10 -3.54 -17.01
CA LEU A 15 5.80 -3.00 -17.40
C LEU A 15 5.44 -1.69 -16.67
N ILE A 16 6.23 -1.27 -15.69
CA ILE A 16 6.06 0.04 -15.05
C ILE A 16 6.53 1.11 -16.05
N ARG A 17 5.69 2.11 -16.31
CA ARG A 17 5.98 3.17 -17.27
C ARG A 17 6.22 4.50 -16.60
N ASP A 18 7.17 5.23 -17.12
CA ASP A 18 7.43 6.61 -16.75
C ASP A 18 6.58 7.54 -17.60
N VAL A 19 5.80 8.40 -16.94
CA VAL A 19 4.99 9.44 -17.58
C VAL A 19 5.50 10.79 -17.08
N PRO A 20 6.29 11.50 -17.88
CA PRO A 20 6.81 12.82 -17.47
C PRO A 20 5.69 13.86 -17.41
N ASP A 21 5.89 14.87 -16.57
CA ASP A 21 5.03 16.04 -16.42
C ASP A 21 3.56 15.71 -16.07
N TYR A 22 3.32 14.67 -15.25
CA TYR A 22 1.98 14.30 -14.78
C TYR A 22 1.96 14.14 -13.25
N PRO A 23 0.94 14.71 -12.53
CA PRO A 23 -0.18 15.53 -13.01
C PRO A 23 0.22 17.00 -13.31
N SER A 24 1.46 17.38 -13.06
CA SER A 24 1.98 18.72 -13.29
C SER A 24 3.43 18.69 -13.80
N ALA A 25 3.88 19.77 -14.41
CA ALA A 25 5.25 19.90 -14.93
C ALA A 25 6.29 19.59 -13.85
N GLY A 26 7.32 18.82 -14.19
CA GLY A 26 8.40 18.38 -13.32
C GLY A 26 8.12 17.14 -12.49
N VAL A 27 6.88 16.61 -12.50
CA VAL A 27 6.54 15.36 -11.82
C VAL A 27 6.71 14.17 -12.77
N LEU A 28 7.49 13.17 -12.35
CA LEU A 28 7.62 11.90 -13.07
C LEU A 28 6.69 10.87 -12.43
N PHE A 29 5.54 10.64 -13.08
CA PHE A 29 4.56 9.69 -12.59
C PHE A 29 4.93 8.25 -12.96
N ARG A 30 4.79 7.34 -12.02
CA ARG A 30 5.02 5.91 -12.22
C ARG A 30 3.70 5.21 -12.49
N ASP A 31 3.47 4.88 -13.76
CA ASP A 31 2.23 4.21 -14.18
C ASP A 31 2.39 2.68 -14.07
N LEU A 32 1.67 2.10 -13.11
CA LEU A 32 1.62 0.66 -12.85
C LEU A 32 0.48 -0.02 -13.63
N THR A 33 -0.35 0.72 -14.37
CA THR A 33 -1.52 0.15 -15.03
C THR A 33 -1.19 -0.94 -16.07
N PRO A 34 -0.08 -0.85 -16.84
CA PRO A 34 0.28 -1.95 -17.75
C PRO A 34 0.68 -3.24 -17.01
N MET A 35 1.32 -3.11 -15.84
CA MET A 35 1.66 -4.24 -14.99
C MET A 35 0.39 -4.88 -14.40
N ILE A 36 -0.57 -4.07 -13.95
CA ILE A 36 -1.87 -4.54 -13.46
C ILE A 36 -2.67 -5.25 -14.55
N ALA A 37 -2.58 -4.79 -15.81
CA ALA A 37 -3.27 -5.39 -16.95
C ALA A 37 -2.66 -6.71 -17.42
N ASP A 38 -1.42 -7.02 -17.06
CA ASP A 38 -0.75 -8.28 -17.37
C ASP A 38 -1.01 -9.32 -16.28
N ALA A 39 -1.73 -10.39 -16.62
CA ALA A 39 -2.17 -11.39 -15.64
C ALA A 39 -1.01 -12.10 -14.91
N LYS A 40 0.12 -12.33 -15.60
CA LYS A 40 1.30 -12.99 -15.00
C LYS A 40 2.04 -12.02 -14.07
N ALA A 41 2.22 -10.78 -14.50
CA ALA A 41 2.86 -9.74 -13.71
C ALA A 41 2.05 -9.44 -12.44
N LEU A 42 0.75 -9.22 -12.56
CA LEU A 42 -0.13 -8.97 -11.41
C LEU A 42 -0.08 -10.14 -10.42
N ARG A 43 -0.19 -11.38 -10.91
CA ARG A 43 -0.11 -12.58 -10.06
C ARG A 43 1.22 -12.65 -9.31
N ALA A 44 2.36 -12.46 -10.00
CA ALA A 44 3.67 -12.52 -9.39
C ALA A 44 3.85 -11.45 -8.29
N VAL A 45 3.36 -10.23 -8.53
CA VAL A 45 3.36 -9.13 -7.55
C VAL A 45 2.51 -9.49 -6.34
N VAL A 46 1.29 -9.99 -6.55
CA VAL A 46 0.38 -10.40 -5.46
C VAL A 46 0.97 -11.53 -4.63
N ASP A 47 1.54 -12.55 -5.28
CA ASP A 47 2.17 -13.69 -4.59
C ASP A 47 3.42 -13.21 -3.78
N ALA A 48 4.23 -12.29 -4.33
CA ALA A 48 5.40 -11.75 -3.65
C ALA A 48 5.02 -10.85 -2.45
N LEU A 49 4.03 -9.96 -2.60
CA LEU A 49 3.51 -9.15 -1.49
C LEU A 49 2.93 -10.02 -0.38
N GLY A 50 2.25 -11.11 -0.73
CA GLY A 50 1.66 -12.03 0.23
C GLY A 50 2.68 -12.78 1.09
N GLN A 51 3.92 -12.94 0.64
CA GLN A 51 4.99 -13.55 1.43
C GLN A 51 5.59 -12.62 2.49
N ILE A 52 5.28 -11.31 2.45
CA ILE A 52 5.83 -10.33 3.38
C ILE A 52 5.32 -10.54 4.81
N ALA A 53 4.04 -10.89 4.95
CA ALA A 53 3.41 -11.15 6.24
C ALA A 53 2.45 -12.35 6.13
N PRO A 54 2.98 -13.58 6.11
CA PRO A 54 2.17 -14.79 5.94
C PRO A 54 1.16 -15.02 7.08
N GLU A 55 1.41 -14.44 8.26
CA GLU A 55 0.53 -14.45 9.43
C GLU A 55 -0.58 -13.41 9.40
N ALA A 56 -0.64 -12.53 8.38
CA ALA A 56 -1.67 -11.52 8.29
C ALA A 56 -3.07 -12.15 8.18
N THR A 57 -4.01 -11.67 8.98
CA THR A 57 -5.43 -12.01 8.89
C THR A 57 -6.16 -11.12 7.90
N HIS A 58 -5.66 -9.89 7.71
CA HIS A 58 -6.25 -8.87 6.86
C HIS A 58 -5.20 -8.07 6.08
N PHE A 59 -5.57 -7.64 4.88
CA PHE A 59 -4.82 -6.68 4.08
C PHE A 59 -5.60 -5.37 4.01
N ALA A 60 -4.99 -4.27 4.49
CA ALA A 60 -5.60 -2.95 4.48
C ALA A 60 -5.09 -2.14 3.29
N GLY A 61 -5.90 -2.03 2.25
CA GLY A 61 -5.55 -1.28 1.03
C GLY A 61 -5.83 0.20 1.14
N LEU A 62 -4.91 1.03 0.67
CA LEU A 62 -5.07 2.48 0.57
C LEU A 62 -5.81 2.89 -0.71
N GLU A 63 -6.76 3.83 -0.59
CA GLU A 63 -7.49 4.37 -1.75
C GLU A 63 -6.55 5.19 -2.66
N ALA A 64 -6.51 4.92 -3.95
CA ALA A 64 -7.39 3.98 -4.63
C ALA A 64 -6.65 2.72 -5.11
N ARG A 65 -5.39 2.83 -5.58
CA ARG A 65 -4.69 1.73 -6.27
C ARG A 65 -4.24 0.63 -5.32
N GLY A 66 -4.00 0.94 -4.04
CA GLY A 66 -3.74 -0.04 -3.00
C GLY A 66 -4.87 -1.08 -2.84
N PHE A 67 -6.12 -0.71 -3.18
CA PHE A 67 -7.26 -1.64 -3.15
C PHE A 67 -7.09 -2.82 -4.11
N ILE A 68 -6.50 -2.58 -5.28
CA ILE A 68 -6.30 -3.62 -6.30
C ILE A 68 -5.43 -4.74 -5.73
N PHE A 69 -4.31 -4.37 -5.11
CA PHE A 69 -3.37 -5.34 -4.54
C PHE A 69 -3.91 -5.98 -3.28
N ALA A 70 -4.45 -5.20 -2.34
CA ALA A 70 -5.02 -5.72 -1.09
C ALA A 70 -6.17 -6.70 -1.36
N SER A 71 -7.09 -6.39 -2.27
CA SER A 71 -8.19 -7.30 -2.63
C SER A 71 -7.72 -8.56 -3.34
N ALA A 72 -6.75 -8.44 -4.26
CA ALA A 72 -6.17 -9.59 -4.94
C ALA A 72 -5.42 -10.52 -3.97
N MET A 73 -4.63 -9.95 -3.03
CA MET A 73 -3.97 -10.70 -1.96
C MET A 73 -4.97 -11.39 -1.05
N ALA A 74 -6.02 -10.68 -0.63
CA ALA A 74 -7.06 -11.22 0.24
C ALA A 74 -7.77 -12.42 -0.39
N ALA A 75 -8.20 -12.29 -1.64
CA ALA A 75 -8.82 -13.37 -2.39
C ALA A 75 -7.87 -14.55 -2.63
N ARG A 76 -6.60 -14.27 -2.95
CA ARG A 76 -5.58 -15.28 -3.25
C ARG A 76 -5.18 -16.11 -2.03
N LEU A 77 -5.15 -15.47 -0.85
CA LEU A 77 -4.66 -16.07 0.40
C LEU A 77 -5.78 -16.41 1.40
N GLU A 78 -7.05 -16.24 1.00
CA GLU A 78 -8.22 -16.49 1.83
C GLU A 78 -8.18 -15.68 3.14
N ARG A 79 -7.92 -14.36 3.02
CA ARG A 79 -7.83 -13.39 4.13
C ARG A 79 -8.86 -12.26 3.96
N GLY A 80 -9.03 -11.46 5.03
CA GLY A 80 -9.87 -10.27 4.98
C GLY A 80 -9.25 -9.13 4.15
N CYS A 81 -10.09 -8.26 3.59
CA CYS A 81 -9.68 -7.03 2.91
C CYS A 81 -10.34 -5.83 3.59
N ILE A 82 -9.52 -4.88 4.04
CA ILE A 82 -9.95 -3.64 4.70
C ILE A 82 -9.69 -2.46 3.77
N LEU A 83 -10.65 -1.55 3.69
CA LEU A 83 -10.55 -0.37 2.84
C LEU A 83 -10.21 0.86 3.68
N LEU A 84 -9.03 1.45 3.44
CA LEU A 84 -8.63 2.75 3.98
C LEU A 84 -9.05 3.82 2.96
N ARG A 85 -10.09 4.60 3.28
CA ARG A 85 -10.81 5.42 2.31
C ARG A 85 -10.53 6.91 2.45
N LYS A 86 -10.62 7.61 1.34
CA LYS A 86 -10.71 9.08 1.33
C LYS A 86 -11.99 9.57 2.03
N PRO A 87 -12.05 10.84 2.47
CA PRO A 87 -13.17 11.37 3.24
C PRO A 87 -14.53 11.17 2.57
N ASN A 88 -15.54 10.94 3.41
CA ASN A 88 -16.94 10.85 2.99
C ASN A 88 -17.27 9.66 2.07
N LYS A 89 -16.44 8.61 2.08
CA LYS A 89 -16.67 7.38 1.32
C LYS A 89 -17.19 6.22 2.19
N LEU A 90 -17.14 6.37 3.52
CA LEU A 90 -17.59 5.35 4.47
C LEU A 90 -18.91 5.77 5.11
N PRO A 91 -19.97 4.92 5.08
CA PRO A 91 -21.31 5.31 5.52
C PRO A 91 -21.57 5.15 7.03
N ARG A 92 -20.72 4.41 7.77
CA ARG A 92 -20.91 4.12 9.20
C ARG A 92 -19.92 4.91 10.07
N GLU A 93 -19.93 4.67 11.39
CA GLU A 93 -18.95 5.24 12.31
C GLU A 93 -17.52 4.88 11.90
N LYS A 94 -16.65 5.87 11.97
CA LYS A 94 -15.28 5.76 11.44
C LYS A 94 -14.28 6.48 12.29
N TYR A 95 -13.04 6.04 12.22
CA TYR A 95 -11.87 6.81 12.60
C TYR A 95 -11.38 7.58 11.38
N SER A 96 -10.77 8.75 11.60
CA SER A 96 -10.20 9.58 10.55
C SER A 96 -8.88 10.18 11.00
N ILE A 97 -7.89 10.19 10.13
CA ILE A 97 -6.59 10.85 10.33
C ILE A 97 -6.35 11.80 9.17
N SER A 98 -6.08 13.07 9.51
CA SER A 98 -5.69 14.09 8.53
C SER A 98 -4.17 14.20 8.44
N TYR A 99 -3.64 14.41 7.24
CA TYR A 99 -2.21 14.55 6.99
C TYR A 99 -1.95 15.67 5.98
N GLN A 100 -0.76 16.27 6.11
CA GLN A 100 -0.35 17.37 5.22
C GLN A 100 0.22 16.82 3.91
N LEU A 101 -0.20 17.41 2.82
CA LEU A 101 0.39 17.27 1.49
C LEU A 101 1.34 18.46 1.23
N GLU A 102 2.08 18.43 0.14
CA GLU A 102 2.85 19.61 -0.30
C GLU A 102 1.94 20.82 -0.54
N TYR A 103 0.73 20.59 -1.04
CA TYR A 103 -0.32 21.58 -1.22
C TYR A 103 -1.61 21.12 -0.57
N GLY A 104 -1.93 21.70 0.61
CA GLY A 104 -3.16 21.40 1.34
C GLY A 104 -3.05 20.23 2.33
N SER A 105 -4.22 19.76 2.76
CA SER A 105 -4.35 18.60 3.64
C SER A 105 -5.29 17.58 3.03
N ASP A 106 -5.06 16.32 3.35
CA ASP A 106 -5.93 15.21 2.98
C ASP A 106 -6.21 14.36 4.21
N SER A 107 -7.15 13.44 4.14
CA SER A 107 -7.43 12.52 5.23
C SER A 107 -7.78 11.12 4.72
N ILE A 108 -7.61 10.15 5.60
CA ILE A 108 -8.05 8.78 5.36
C ILE A 108 -8.89 8.28 6.52
N GLU A 109 -9.78 7.37 6.23
CA GLU A 109 -10.82 6.87 7.13
C GLU A 109 -10.89 5.35 7.11
N ILE A 110 -11.23 4.76 8.28
CA ILE A 110 -11.56 3.34 8.46
C ILE A 110 -12.81 3.21 9.31
N HIS A 111 -13.69 2.25 9.04
CA HIS A 111 -14.81 1.95 9.92
C HIS A 111 -14.31 1.51 11.31
N LYS A 112 -14.95 1.97 12.38
CA LYS A 112 -14.56 1.61 13.76
C LYS A 112 -14.71 0.11 14.07
N ASP A 113 -15.64 -0.53 13.40
CA ASP A 113 -15.95 -1.96 13.54
C ASP A 113 -15.29 -2.85 12.48
N ALA A 114 -14.32 -2.31 11.72
CA ALA A 114 -13.64 -3.05 10.65
C ALA A 114 -12.67 -4.11 11.17
N LEU A 115 -12.09 -3.90 12.37
CA LEU A 115 -11.03 -4.72 12.94
C LEU A 115 -11.20 -4.87 14.45
N THR A 116 -10.67 -5.95 14.98
CA THR A 116 -10.57 -6.26 16.42
C THR A 116 -9.12 -6.33 16.88
N ALA A 117 -8.90 -6.46 18.19
CA ALA A 117 -7.55 -6.59 18.75
C ALA A 117 -6.88 -7.96 18.42
N GLU A 118 -7.63 -8.92 17.90
CA GLU A 118 -7.13 -10.23 17.49
C GLU A 118 -6.62 -10.25 16.04
N ASP A 119 -6.92 -9.18 15.28
CA ASP A 119 -6.57 -9.10 13.88
C ASP A 119 -5.12 -8.63 13.68
N LYS A 120 -4.46 -9.26 12.70
CA LYS A 120 -3.10 -8.95 12.24
C LYS A 120 -3.17 -8.36 10.85
N VAL A 121 -2.73 -7.13 10.69
CA VAL A 121 -2.98 -6.35 9.49
C VAL A 121 -1.68 -5.93 8.82
N LEU A 122 -1.57 -6.22 7.52
CA LEU A 122 -0.57 -5.64 6.63
C LEU A 122 -1.20 -4.49 5.83
N ILE A 123 -0.63 -3.30 5.92
CA ILE A 123 -1.03 -2.15 5.09
C ILE A 123 -0.47 -2.35 3.68
N VAL A 124 -1.29 -2.12 2.65
CA VAL A 124 -0.90 -2.33 1.26
C VAL A 124 -1.17 -1.09 0.42
N ASP A 125 -0.16 -0.66 -0.32
CA ASP A 125 -0.31 0.39 -1.33
C ASP A 125 0.46 0.04 -2.61
N ASP A 126 0.26 0.81 -3.65
CA ASP A 126 0.96 0.62 -4.91
C ASP A 126 2.33 1.32 -4.93
N VAL A 127 2.41 2.59 -4.48
CA VAL A 127 3.63 3.39 -4.53
C VAL A 127 3.89 4.14 -3.23
N LEU A 128 5.07 3.92 -2.67
CA LEU A 128 5.61 4.79 -1.64
C LEU A 128 6.33 5.97 -2.29
N ALA A 129 5.73 7.15 -2.19
CA ALA A 129 6.34 8.43 -2.61
C ALA A 129 6.88 9.17 -1.38
N THR A 130 6.27 10.27 -0.97
CA THR A 130 6.70 11.06 0.21
C THR A 130 6.37 10.43 1.56
N GLY A 131 5.62 9.34 1.59
CA GLY A 131 5.26 8.60 2.81
C GLY A 131 4.12 9.22 3.63
N GLY A 132 3.53 10.34 3.20
CA GLY A 132 2.47 11.02 3.95
C GLY A 132 1.23 10.15 4.18
N THR A 133 0.70 9.57 3.11
CA THR A 133 -0.50 8.69 3.16
C THR A 133 -0.24 7.43 3.99
N LEU A 134 0.92 6.80 3.80
CA LEU A 134 1.27 5.60 4.55
C LEU A 134 1.48 5.89 6.05
N THR A 135 2.07 7.04 6.40
CA THR A 135 2.17 7.54 7.78
C THR A 135 0.78 7.67 8.42
N ALA A 136 -0.17 8.30 7.71
CA ALA A 136 -1.53 8.44 8.19
C ALA A 136 -2.26 7.09 8.34
N ALA A 137 -1.98 6.13 7.46
CA ALA A 137 -2.54 4.78 7.54
C ALA A 137 -2.05 4.02 8.78
N ILE A 138 -0.77 4.16 9.14
CA ILE A 138 -0.20 3.56 10.36
C ILE A 138 -0.89 4.14 11.60
N GLU A 139 -1.05 5.47 11.67
CA GLU A 139 -1.76 6.14 12.77
C GLU A 139 -3.23 5.72 12.85
N LEU A 140 -3.89 5.65 11.70
CA LEU A 140 -5.30 5.26 11.62
C LEU A 140 -5.52 3.82 12.10
N LEU A 141 -4.63 2.90 11.71
CA LEU A 141 -4.70 1.51 12.12
C LEU A 141 -4.49 1.36 13.64
N ALA A 142 -3.61 2.16 14.24
CA ALA A 142 -3.38 2.14 15.69
C ALA A 142 -4.65 2.48 16.50
N LEU A 143 -5.62 3.21 15.93
CA LEU A 143 -6.89 3.50 16.59
C LEU A 143 -7.82 2.27 16.67
N THR A 144 -7.61 1.25 15.85
CA THR A 144 -8.43 0.03 15.81
C THR A 144 -8.03 -1.02 16.84
N LYS A 145 -6.88 -0.87 17.48
CA LYS A 145 -6.24 -1.84 18.39
C LYS A 145 -5.75 -3.13 17.71
N ALA A 146 -5.92 -3.31 16.40
CA ALA A 146 -5.36 -4.43 15.67
C ALA A 146 -3.83 -4.37 15.62
N GLU A 147 -3.18 -5.51 15.52
CA GLU A 147 -1.73 -5.61 15.35
C GLU A 147 -1.33 -5.18 13.94
N CYS A 148 -0.51 -4.14 13.80
CA CYS A 148 0.07 -3.73 12.53
C CYS A 148 1.38 -4.49 12.29
N LEU A 149 1.39 -5.39 11.31
CA LEU A 149 2.58 -6.20 10.95
C LEU A 149 3.60 -5.41 10.13
N GLY A 150 3.21 -4.29 9.57
CA GLY A 150 4.02 -3.45 8.70
C GLY A 150 3.26 -2.97 7.49
N SER A 151 4.00 -2.52 6.48
CA SER A 151 3.45 -2.08 5.20
C SER A 151 4.17 -2.75 4.04
N ALA A 152 3.44 -3.00 2.97
CA ALA A 152 3.95 -3.55 1.72
C ALA A 152 3.54 -2.65 0.56
N VAL A 153 4.50 -2.27 -0.28
CA VAL A 153 4.26 -1.47 -1.47
C VAL A 153 4.86 -2.15 -2.70
N VAL A 154 4.24 -1.96 -3.85
CA VAL A 154 4.77 -2.51 -5.10
C VAL A 154 6.03 -1.77 -5.51
N ALA A 155 6.01 -0.45 -5.44
CA ALA A 155 7.15 0.39 -5.83
C ALA A 155 7.45 1.47 -4.79
N GLU A 156 8.71 1.90 -4.73
CA GLU A 156 9.18 3.02 -3.92
C GLU A 156 9.95 4.01 -4.80
N ILE A 157 9.63 5.28 -4.66
CA ILE A 157 10.36 6.36 -5.32
C ILE A 157 11.43 6.85 -4.36
N ASP A 158 12.64 6.32 -4.48
CA ASP A 158 13.70 6.45 -3.49
C ASP A 158 14.08 7.91 -3.19
N PHE A 159 14.15 8.77 -4.21
CA PHE A 159 14.58 10.17 -4.03
C PHE A 159 13.55 11.04 -3.27
N LEU A 160 12.32 10.55 -3.05
CA LEU A 160 11.30 11.24 -2.25
C LEU A 160 11.39 10.92 -0.75
N GLU A 161 12.30 10.03 -0.37
CA GLU A 161 12.64 9.70 1.01
C GLU A 161 11.46 9.32 1.92
N GLY A 162 10.38 8.79 1.35
CA GLY A 162 9.18 8.42 2.10
C GLY A 162 9.45 7.41 3.22
N ARG A 163 10.37 6.46 2.99
CA ARG A 163 10.82 5.48 3.99
C ARG A 163 11.48 6.17 5.19
N ASN A 164 12.33 7.16 4.96
CA ASN A 164 13.00 7.91 6.03
C ASN A 164 11.98 8.68 6.89
N ARG A 165 10.97 9.28 6.24
CA ARG A 165 9.87 9.95 6.95
C ARG A 165 9.12 8.99 7.87
N ILE A 166 8.81 7.78 7.40
CA ILE A 166 8.12 6.77 8.20
C ILE A 166 9.02 6.29 9.35
N ALA A 167 10.28 5.96 9.06
CA ALA A 167 11.22 5.47 10.08
C ALA A 167 11.47 6.48 11.20
N ASN A 168 11.54 7.79 10.88
CA ASN A 168 11.69 8.85 11.88
C ASN A 168 10.49 8.93 12.84
N ARG A 169 9.28 8.65 12.36
CA ARG A 169 8.06 8.72 13.18
C ARG A 169 7.72 7.39 13.84
N PHE A 170 8.00 6.28 13.18
CA PHE A 170 7.72 4.92 13.60
C PHE A 170 8.95 4.03 13.44
N PRO A 171 9.94 4.11 14.34
CA PRO A 171 11.23 3.42 14.16
C PRO A 171 11.14 1.90 14.06
N HIS A 172 10.05 1.31 14.58
CA HIS A 172 9.84 -0.15 14.55
C HIS A 172 8.91 -0.61 13.43
N HIS A 173 8.34 0.32 12.65
CA HIS A 173 7.45 -0.04 11.54
C HIS A 173 8.25 -0.50 10.33
N LYS A 174 7.96 -1.70 9.86
CA LYS A 174 8.62 -2.27 8.68
C LYS A 174 7.90 -1.85 7.41
N VAL A 175 8.64 -1.34 6.44
CA VAL A 175 8.14 -1.09 5.08
C VAL A 175 8.88 -2.01 4.12
N SER A 176 8.14 -2.85 3.42
CA SER A 176 8.65 -3.76 2.40
C SER A 176 8.27 -3.27 1.01
N THR A 177 9.22 -3.31 0.09
CA THR A 177 9.07 -2.81 -1.29
C THR A 177 9.53 -3.89 -2.27
N LEU A 178 8.79 -4.08 -3.36
CA LEU A 178 9.22 -5.01 -4.41
C LEU A 178 10.18 -4.34 -5.40
N PHE A 179 9.90 -3.09 -5.80
CA PHE A 179 10.70 -2.38 -6.81
C PHE A 179 11.14 -1.01 -6.31
N HIS A 180 12.43 -0.71 -6.38
CA HIS A 180 13.00 0.61 -6.18
C HIS A 180 13.10 1.34 -7.53
N LEU A 181 12.61 2.60 -7.59
CA LEU A 181 12.49 3.40 -8.81
C LEU A 181 13.15 4.77 -8.67
#